data_7e10f4f34713b7c3a8e77b773ce4930e
#
_entry.id   7e10f4f34713b7c3a8e77b773ce4930e
#
_cell.length_a   1.000
_cell.length_b   1.000
_cell.length_c   1.000
_cell.angle_alpha   90.00
_cell.angle_beta   90.00
_cell.angle_gamma   90.00
#
_symmetry.space_group_name_H-M   'P 1'
#
loop_
_entity.id
_entity.type
_entity.pdbx_description
1 polymer ?
#
loop_
_entity_poly.entity_id
_entity_poly.type
_entity_poly.pdbx_seq_one_letter_code
_entity_poly.pdbx_strand_id
1 'polypeptide(L)'
;MSRPCIALIADPTSPEGCREYLADAVELLTGAPPVRVDSRHFATGGTGRGVRDGGRLRLQVPRQGLDFVPDVVLLYEIPPHHRRSLAGFQELLESHDVVTLAAGPDAWRTATEKNLTVERFLRDGVAQMETAVLSRPSPGEAADTFDRLGRDTWARPVVGTGGNDTFHVTTHAQLARAAAYYAERGTDWLLSRDAGNITADGRRHQFRVFVLGDRVVHAREHLQPETDTPCNTCQGATAVHIAPQDLQPRLAELAVAATASVGLPFAGVDLAAENGGVVFEVNVQPAFVDGERELRAVAVPYVQAHLDAFAPAVGGRPRGLTASA
;
A
#
# COMPACT_ATOMS: atom_id res chain seq x y z
N MET A 1 -30.16 -2.51 17.01
CA MET A 1 -29.32 -3.36 16.12
C MET A 1 -28.25 -3.99 16.97
N SER A 2 -27.93 -5.25 16.76
CA SER A 2 -26.79 -5.88 17.44
C SER A 2 -25.50 -5.22 16.93
N ARG A 3 -24.52 -5.10 17.82
CA ARG A 3 -23.21 -4.56 17.49
C ARG A 3 -22.49 -5.49 16.51
N PRO A 4 -21.80 -4.97 15.45
CA PRO A 4 -21.06 -5.81 14.52
C PRO A 4 -19.85 -6.48 15.21
N CYS A 5 -19.60 -7.74 14.87
CA CYS A 5 -18.38 -8.44 15.24
C CYS A 5 -17.28 -8.06 14.25
N ILE A 6 -16.29 -7.29 14.71
CA ILE A 6 -15.18 -6.80 13.87
C ILE A 6 -13.93 -7.58 14.18
N ALA A 7 -13.33 -8.19 13.16
CA ALA A 7 -12.01 -8.82 13.24
C ALA A 7 -10.94 -7.88 12.67
N LEU A 8 -9.87 -7.66 13.44
CA LEU A 8 -8.65 -7.02 12.97
C LEU A 8 -7.58 -8.10 12.78
N ILE A 9 -7.28 -8.40 11.54
CA ILE A 9 -6.32 -9.43 11.15
C ILE A 9 -5.04 -8.75 10.67
N ALA A 10 -3.95 -8.92 11.41
CA ALA A 10 -2.67 -8.26 11.17
C ALA A 10 -1.50 -9.20 11.45
N ASP A 11 -0.33 -8.88 10.91
CA ASP A 11 0.91 -9.59 11.24
C ASP A 11 1.54 -9.00 12.50
N PRO A 12 1.58 -9.73 13.62
CA PRO A 12 2.12 -9.20 14.88
C PRO A 12 3.63 -8.95 14.82
N THR A 13 4.33 -9.44 13.80
CA THR A 13 5.78 -9.21 13.62
C THR A 13 6.09 -7.92 12.89
N SER A 14 5.09 -7.24 12.31
CA SER A 14 5.27 -5.95 11.68
C SER A 14 5.60 -4.87 12.73
N PRO A 15 6.62 -4.04 12.50
CA PRO A 15 6.99 -2.95 13.40
C PRO A 15 6.20 -1.66 13.18
N GLU A 16 5.29 -1.60 12.19
CA GLU A 16 4.63 -0.34 11.78
C GLU A 16 3.65 0.19 12.82
N GLY A 17 2.99 -0.69 13.59
CA GLY A 17 2.07 -0.31 14.67
C GLY A 17 0.70 0.22 14.21
N CYS A 18 0.38 0.16 12.92
CA CYS A 18 -0.90 0.65 12.36
C CYS A 18 -2.12 -0.08 12.96
N ARG A 19 -1.95 -1.36 13.32
CA ARG A 19 -3.00 -2.19 13.94
C ARG A 19 -3.51 -1.60 15.26
N GLU A 20 -2.67 -0.88 16.00
CA GLU A 20 -3.09 -0.24 17.25
C GLU A 20 -4.04 0.93 16.94
N TYR A 21 -3.68 1.80 15.99
CA TYR A 21 -4.56 2.90 15.56
C TYR A 21 -5.88 2.40 14.97
N LEU A 22 -5.87 1.27 14.25
CA LEU A 22 -7.10 0.67 13.75
C LEU A 22 -7.95 0.08 14.87
N ALA A 23 -7.34 -0.53 15.88
CA ALA A 23 -8.07 -1.02 17.05
C ALA A 23 -8.69 0.12 17.84
N ASP A 24 -7.96 1.22 18.06
CA ASP A 24 -8.45 2.43 18.71
C ASP A 24 -9.61 3.06 17.92
N ALA A 25 -9.51 3.10 16.58
CA ALA A 25 -10.58 3.59 15.72
C ALA A 25 -11.85 2.72 15.81
N VAL A 26 -11.70 1.38 15.87
CA VAL A 26 -12.82 0.46 16.07
C VAL A 26 -13.48 0.72 17.44
N GLU A 27 -12.69 0.81 18.49
CA GLU A 27 -13.22 1.06 19.85
C GLU A 27 -13.90 2.43 19.95
N LEU A 28 -13.32 3.47 19.35
CA LEU A 28 -13.90 4.81 19.29
C LEU A 28 -15.27 4.81 18.60
N LEU A 29 -15.40 4.12 17.47
CA LEU A 29 -16.61 4.12 16.66
C LEU A 29 -17.70 3.17 17.16
N THR A 30 -17.31 2.08 17.84
CA THR A 30 -18.24 1.01 18.22
C THR A 30 -18.39 0.85 19.73
N GLY A 31 -17.53 1.47 20.54
CA GLY A 31 -17.47 1.35 22.01
C GLY A 31 -16.90 0.00 22.49
N ALA A 32 -16.20 -0.82 21.65
CA ALA A 32 -15.42 -1.98 22.07
C ALA A 32 -14.31 -2.32 21.07
N PRO A 33 -13.25 -2.98 21.57
CA PRO A 33 -12.13 -3.37 20.74
C PRO A 33 -12.51 -4.46 19.73
N PRO A 34 -11.78 -4.55 18.59
CA PRO A 34 -11.94 -5.65 17.64
C PRO A 34 -11.42 -6.98 18.20
N VAL A 35 -11.87 -8.08 17.60
CA VAL A 35 -11.23 -9.39 17.79
C VAL A 35 -9.89 -9.37 17.04
N ARG A 36 -8.78 -9.44 17.75
CA ARG A 36 -7.43 -9.41 17.17
C ARG A 36 -7.00 -10.80 16.73
N VAL A 37 -6.57 -10.92 15.48
CA VAL A 37 -6.17 -12.20 14.88
C VAL A 37 -4.82 -12.07 14.21
N ASP A 38 -3.94 -13.03 14.48
CA ASP A 38 -2.66 -13.15 13.79
C ASP A 38 -2.88 -13.68 12.36
N SER A 39 -2.54 -12.85 11.37
CA SER A 39 -2.72 -13.15 9.94
C SER A 39 -1.97 -14.40 9.48
N ARG A 40 -0.87 -14.76 10.13
CA ARG A 40 -0.06 -15.94 9.79
C ARG A 40 -0.84 -17.25 9.93
N HIS A 41 -1.92 -17.26 10.70
CA HIS A 41 -2.80 -18.42 10.77
C HIS A 41 -3.55 -18.68 9.46
N PHE A 42 -3.80 -17.66 8.65
CA PHE A 42 -4.49 -17.76 7.36
C PHE A 42 -3.54 -17.74 6.15
N ALA A 43 -2.24 -17.59 6.38
CA ALA A 43 -1.24 -17.74 5.33
C ALA A 43 -1.16 -19.19 4.86
N THR A 44 -0.61 -19.42 3.65
CA THR A 44 -0.35 -20.77 3.13
C THR A 44 0.41 -21.63 4.15
N GLY A 45 -0.16 -22.78 4.51
CA GLY A 45 0.37 -23.65 5.57
C GLY A 45 0.00 -23.26 7.00
N GLY A 46 -0.76 -22.20 7.18
CA GLY A 46 -1.31 -21.78 8.48
C GLY A 46 -2.34 -22.75 9.07
N THR A 47 -2.67 -22.54 10.33
CA THR A 47 -3.61 -23.43 11.09
C THR A 47 -4.99 -22.86 11.25
N GLY A 48 -5.21 -21.62 10.84
CA GLY A 48 -6.52 -20.96 10.81
C GLY A 48 -7.41 -21.56 9.73
N ARG A 49 -8.70 -21.53 9.94
CA ARG A 49 -9.69 -22.06 9.01
C ARG A 49 -10.84 -21.08 8.86
N GLY A 50 -11.30 -20.90 7.63
CA GLY A 50 -12.60 -20.32 7.34
C GLY A 50 -13.58 -21.44 6.98
N VAL A 51 -14.72 -21.46 7.64
CA VAL A 51 -15.75 -22.49 7.45
C VAL A 51 -17.09 -21.79 7.17
N ARG A 52 -17.84 -22.30 6.20
CA ARG A 52 -19.19 -21.82 5.95
C ARG A 52 -20.15 -22.33 7.03
N ASP A 53 -20.81 -21.40 7.74
CA ASP A 53 -21.77 -21.70 8.79
C ASP A 53 -23.07 -20.90 8.54
N GLY A 54 -24.14 -21.60 8.17
CA GLY A 54 -25.44 -20.96 7.86
C GLY A 54 -25.38 -19.88 6.76
N GLY A 55 -24.43 -20.00 5.81
CA GLY A 55 -24.22 -19.01 4.75
C GLY A 55 -23.20 -17.93 5.11
N ARG A 56 -22.80 -17.82 6.39
CA ARG A 56 -21.81 -16.85 6.87
C ARG A 56 -20.42 -17.47 7.00
N LEU A 57 -19.38 -16.65 6.99
CA LEU A 57 -18.01 -17.05 7.25
C LEU A 57 -17.78 -17.18 8.77
N ARG A 58 -17.41 -18.37 9.24
CA ARG A 58 -16.89 -18.61 10.59
C ARG A 58 -15.38 -18.74 10.52
N LEU A 59 -14.67 -17.99 11.35
CA LEU A 59 -13.21 -18.05 11.48
C LEU A 59 -12.83 -18.85 12.73
N GLN A 60 -11.97 -19.84 12.54
CA GLN A 60 -11.44 -20.69 13.61
C GLN A 60 -9.93 -20.54 13.66
N VAL A 61 -9.41 -20.12 14.80
CA VAL A 61 -7.98 -19.96 15.06
C VAL A 61 -7.60 -20.71 16.33
N PRO A 62 -7.42 -22.04 16.24
CA PRO A 62 -7.24 -22.90 17.42
C PRO A 62 -6.09 -22.49 18.35
N ARG A 63 -4.98 -22.03 17.76
CA ARG A 63 -3.78 -21.58 18.53
C ARG A 63 -4.03 -20.30 19.34
N GLN A 64 -5.02 -19.50 18.96
CA GLN A 64 -5.44 -18.30 19.71
C GLN A 64 -6.72 -18.56 20.53
N GLY A 65 -7.29 -19.77 20.47
CA GLY A 65 -8.55 -20.09 21.15
C GLY A 65 -9.75 -19.35 20.58
N LEU A 66 -9.70 -18.91 19.31
CA LEU A 66 -10.75 -18.12 18.69
C LEU A 66 -11.64 -18.99 17.79
N ASP A 67 -12.96 -18.82 17.95
CA ASP A 67 -13.99 -19.40 17.08
C ASP A 67 -15.18 -18.43 17.03
N PHE A 68 -15.38 -17.72 15.90
CA PHE A 68 -16.35 -16.63 15.78
C PHE A 68 -16.77 -16.38 14.34
N VAL A 69 -17.87 -15.63 14.19
CA VAL A 69 -18.41 -15.20 12.89
C VAL A 69 -18.24 -13.68 12.77
N PRO A 70 -17.28 -13.19 11.97
CA PRO A 70 -17.13 -11.75 11.77
C PRO A 70 -18.23 -11.19 10.87
N ASP A 71 -18.65 -9.96 11.14
CA ASP A 71 -19.45 -9.13 10.23
C ASP A 71 -18.54 -8.28 9.35
N VAL A 72 -17.42 -7.83 9.92
CA VAL A 72 -16.42 -6.96 9.27
C VAL A 72 -15.03 -7.53 9.52
N VAL A 73 -14.20 -7.54 8.47
CA VAL A 73 -12.78 -7.93 8.55
C VAL A 73 -11.90 -6.77 8.09
N LEU A 74 -11.09 -6.26 9.01
CA LEU A 74 -9.99 -5.35 8.73
C LEU A 74 -8.73 -6.19 8.54
N LEU A 75 -8.26 -6.34 7.30
CA LEU A 75 -7.00 -7.02 6.98
C LEU A 75 -5.94 -5.95 6.71
N TYR A 76 -5.04 -5.74 7.66
CA TYR A 76 -4.09 -4.63 7.62
C TYR A 76 -2.75 -4.97 8.26
N GLU A 77 -1.70 -4.19 7.92
CA GLU A 77 -0.35 -4.35 8.46
C GLU A 77 0.24 -5.73 8.15
N ILE A 78 0.17 -6.11 6.85
CA ILE A 78 0.76 -7.32 6.32
C ILE A 78 2.05 -6.96 5.56
N PRO A 79 3.23 -7.41 6.00
CA PRO A 79 4.49 -7.17 5.30
C PRO A 79 4.44 -7.62 3.84
N PRO A 80 5.06 -6.90 2.88
CA PRO A 80 4.95 -7.21 1.46
C PRO A 80 5.29 -8.66 1.09
N HIS A 81 6.30 -9.24 1.73
CA HIS A 81 6.73 -10.63 1.48
C HIS A 81 5.75 -11.69 2.00
N HIS A 82 4.82 -11.34 2.91
CA HIS A 82 3.79 -12.25 3.41
C HIS A 82 2.47 -12.16 2.62
N ARG A 83 2.25 -11.09 1.85
CA ARG A 83 0.96 -10.83 1.17
C ARG A 83 0.52 -11.94 0.24
N ARG A 84 1.45 -12.47 -0.58
CA ARG A 84 1.14 -13.55 -1.52
C ARG A 84 0.64 -14.82 -0.83
N SER A 85 1.09 -15.11 0.38
CA SER A 85 0.66 -16.28 1.15
C SER A 85 -0.77 -16.18 1.69
N LEU A 86 -1.37 -14.99 1.67
CA LEU A 86 -2.75 -14.73 2.09
C LEU A 86 -3.77 -14.76 0.94
N ALA A 87 -3.35 -15.01 -0.30
CA ALA A 87 -4.25 -14.98 -1.47
C ALA A 87 -5.50 -15.85 -1.28
N GLY A 88 -5.33 -17.11 -0.85
CA GLY A 88 -6.47 -17.99 -0.59
C GLY A 88 -7.41 -17.50 0.53
N PHE A 89 -6.89 -16.76 1.50
CA PHE A 89 -7.73 -16.14 2.52
C PHE A 89 -8.49 -14.92 1.97
N GLN A 90 -7.89 -14.12 1.11
CA GLN A 90 -8.58 -13.02 0.44
C GLN A 90 -9.70 -13.53 -0.47
N GLU A 91 -9.46 -14.59 -1.25
CA GLU A 91 -10.49 -15.27 -2.06
C GLU A 91 -11.63 -15.81 -1.19
N LEU A 92 -11.30 -16.34 0.00
CA LEU A 92 -12.30 -16.78 0.97
C LEU A 92 -13.17 -15.61 1.46
N LEU A 93 -12.58 -14.45 1.78
CA LEU A 93 -13.32 -13.25 2.19
C LEU A 93 -14.25 -12.76 1.07
N GLU A 94 -13.76 -12.73 -0.19
CA GLU A 94 -14.56 -12.32 -1.35
C GLU A 94 -15.74 -13.26 -1.65
N SER A 95 -15.60 -14.55 -1.32
CA SER A 95 -16.62 -15.56 -1.57
C SER A 95 -17.73 -15.63 -0.52
N HIS A 96 -17.66 -14.82 0.54
CA HIS A 96 -18.61 -14.83 1.65
C HIS A 96 -19.15 -13.43 1.95
N ASP A 97 -20.34 -13.38 2.56
CA ASP A 97 -21.00 -12.14 2.98
C ASP A 97 -20.31 -11.54 4.24
N VAL A 98 -19.04 -11.20 4.12
CA VAL A 98 -18.28 -10.46 5.13
C VAL A 98 -17.80 -9.15 4.52
N VAL A 99 -17.98 -8.06 5.24
CA VAL A 99 -17.53 -6.75 4.75
C VAL A 99 -16.02 -6.62 4.95
N THR A 100 -15.32 -6.34 3.86
CA THR A 100 -13.90 -6.00 3.89
C THR A 100 -13.54 -5.02 2.76
N LEU A 101 -12.63 -4.08 3.04
CA LEU A 101 -11.95 -3.26 2.05
C LEU A 101 -10.53 -3.78 1.74
N ALA A 102 -10.21 -4.99 2.18
CA ALA A 102 -9.04 -5.70 1.70
C ALA A 102 -9.33 -6.16 0.27
N ALA A 103 -8.78 -5.47 -0.71
CA ALA A 103 -8.91 -5.84 -2.11
C ALA A 103 -8.44 -7.29 -2.36
N GLY A 104 -8.88 -7.88 -3.46
CA GLY A 104 -8.50 -9.22 -3.85
C GLY A 104 -7.00 -9.41 -4.10
N PRO A 105 -6.55 -10.67 -4.21
CA PRO A 105 -5.13 -11.00 -4.30
C PRO A 105 -4.44 -10.38 -5.53
N ASP A 106 -5.16 -10.20 -6.65
CA ASP A 106 -4.60 -9.59 -7.87
C ASP A 106 -4.30 -8.10 -7.68
N ALA A 107 -5.17 -7.35 -7.02
CA ALA A 107 -4.94 -5.94 -6.71
C ALA A 107 -3.76 -5.78 -5.73
N TRP A 108 -3.71 -6.61 -4.69
CA TRP A 108 -2.57 -6.61 -3.76
C TRP A 108 -1.27 -6.95 -4.47
N ARG A 109 -1.27 -7.96 -5.33
CA ARG A 109 -0.12 -8.35 -6.11
C ARG A 109 0.33 -7.22 -7.02
N THR A 110 -0.60 -6.61 -7.78
CA THR A 110 -0.32 -5.49 -8.68
C THR A 110 0.33 -4.32 -7.96
N ALA A 111 -0.17 -3.94 -6.78
CA ALA A 111 0.39 -2.83 -6.02
C ALA A 111 1.68 -3.20 -5.25
N THR A 112 1.90 -4.47 -4.91
CA THR A 112 3.09 -4.93 -4.18
C THR A 112 4.28 -5.16 -5.11
N GLU A 113 4.04 -5.71 -6.31
CA GLU A 113 5.06 -5.99 -7.34
C GLU A 113 5.16 -4.79 -8.29
N LYS A 114 6.17 -3.95 -8.10
CA LYS A 114 6.33 -2.66 -8.80
C LYS A 114 6.36 -2.78 -10.33
N ASN A 115 6.86 -3.90 -10.87
CA ASN A 115 6.81 -4.17 -12.31
C ASN A 115 5.36 -4.24 -12.83
N LEU A 116 4.46 -4.88 -12.07
CA LEU A 116 3.04 -4.95 -12.43
C LEU A 116 2.35 -3.59 -12.29
N THR A 117 2.74 -2.80 -11.29
CA THR A 117 2.26 -1.40 -11.15
C THR A 117 2.65 -0.57 -12.37
N VAL A 118 3.92 -0.65 -12.80
CA VAL A 118 4.43 0.08 -13.99
C VAL A 118 3.65 -0.31 -15.24
N GLU A 119 3.43 -1.60 -15.49
CA GLU A 119 2.64 -2.09 -16.63
C GLU A 119 1.20 -1.59 -16.57
N ARG A 120 0.59 -1.62 -15.39
CA ARG A 120 -0.77 -1.16 -15.17
C ARG A 120 -0.90 0.34 -15.47
N PHE A 121 0.03 1.16 -14.98
CA PHE A 121 0.06 2.60 -15.20
C PHE A 121 0.25 2.95 -16.67
N LEU A 122 1.12 2.23 -17.39
CA LEU A 122 1.30 2.40 -18.83
C LEU A 122 0.00 2.12 -19.60
N ARG A 123 -0.71 1.05 -19.25
CA ARG A 123 -1.97 0.68 -19.86
C ARG A 123 -3.08 1.72 -19.62
N ASP A 124 -3.18 2.21 -18.38
CA ASP A 124 -4.28 3.06 -17.93
C ASP A 124 -3.96 4.57 -18.07
N GLY A 125 -2.77 4.91 -18.58
CA GLY A 125 -2.36 6.31 -18.79
C GLY A 125 -2.05 7.07 -17.51
N VAL A 126 -1.72 6.39 -16.41
CA VAL A 126 -1.28 7.03 -15.16
C VAL A 126 0.15 7.54 -15.33
N ALA A 127 0.36 8.83 -15.08
CA ALA A 127 1.66 9.46 -15.26
C ALA A 127 2.69 8.92 -14.26
N GLN A 128 3.81 8.45 -14.77
CA GLN A 128 4.95 7.93 -14.00
C GLN A 128 6.26 8.28 -14.68
N MET A 129 7.38 8.16 -13.96
CA MET A 129 8.70 8.32 -14.57
C MET A 129 8.99 7.14 -15.50
N GLU A 130 9.76 7.44 -16.59
CA GLU A 130 10.24 6.38 -17.48
C GLU A 130 10.98 5.32 -16.66
N THR A 131 10.53 4.09 -16.75
CA THR A 131 11.00 2.97 -15.92
C THR A 131 11.25 1.74 -16.76
N ALA A 132 12.39 1.09 -16.55
CA ALA A 132 12.72 -0.21 -17.11
C ALA A 132 12.72 -1.28 -15.99
N VAL A 133 12.15 -2.44 -16.31
CA VAL A 133 12.21 -3.64 -15.46
C VAL A 133 13.39 -4.48 -15.92
N LEU A 134 14.25 -4.86 -14.97
CA LEU A 134 15.48 -5.59 -15.22
C LEU A 134 15.47 -6.93 -14.47
N SER A 135 15.38 -8.02 -15.23
CA SER A 135 15.46 -9.38 -14.70
C SER A 135 16.80 -9.99 -15.09
N ARG A 136 17.74 -10.02 -14.15
CA ARG A 136 19.11 -10.55 -14.35
C ARG A 136 19.78 -10.02 -15.63
N PRO A 137 19.84 -8.69 -15.85
CA PRO A 137 20.41 -8.13 -17.05
C PRO A 137 21.91 -8.43 -17.14
N SER A 138 22.40 -8.59 -18.35
CA SER A 138 23.85 -8.53 -18.60
C SER A 138 24.38 -7.11 -18.28
N PRO A 139 25.68 -6.95 -18.01
CA PRO A 139 26.26 -5.62 -17.79
C PRO A 139 26.01 -4.63 -18.94
N GLY A 140 25.99 -5.11 -20.19
CA GLY A 140 25.68 -4.30 -21.38
C GLY A 140 24.24 -3.81 -21.39
N GLU A 141 23.27 -4.71 -21.19
CA GLU A 141 21.84 -4.37 -21.12
C GLU A 141 21.53 -3.36 -20.02
N ALA A 142 22.15 -3.53 -18.85
CA ALA A 142 22.00 -2.58 -17.75
C ALA A 142 22.57 -1.20 -18.11
N ALA A 143 23.77 -1.16 -18.73
CA ALA A 143 24.43 0.06 -19.15
C ALA A 143 23.64 0.80 -20.24
N ASP A 144 23.18 0.11 -21.28
CA ASP A 144 22.36 0.68 -22.36
C ASP A 144 21.04 1.25 -21.80
N THR A 145 20.43 0.56 -20.85
CA THR A 145 19.21 1.04 -20.18
C THR A 145 19.46 2.30 -19.37
N PHE A 146 20.55 2.34 -18.61
CA PHE A 146 20.94 3.50 -17.82
C PHE A 146 21.22 4.72 -18.68
N ASP A 147 21.94 4.54 -19.80
CA ASP A 147 22.25 5.60 -20.76
C ASP A 147 20.98 6.15 -21.42
N ARG A 148 20.05 5.27 -21.81
CA ARG A 148 18.74 5.65 -22.37
C ARG A 148 17.88 6.42 -21.38
N LEU A 149 17.93 6.08 -20.09
CA LEU A 149 17.22 6.78 -19.03
C LEU A 149 17.88 8.12 -18.60
N GLY A 150 18.99 8.52 -19.21
CA GLY A 150 19.63 9.84 -19.00
C GLY A 150 20.63 9.89 -17.86
N ARG A 151 21.06 8.74 -17.32
CA ARG A 151 22.14 8.61 -16.31
C ARG A 151 21.87 9.28 -14.96
N ASP A 152 20.62 9.58 -14.68
CA ASP A 152 20.16 10.01 -13.37
C ASP A 152 18.91 9.19 -13.02
N THR A 153 19.10 8.17 -12.19
CA THR A 153 18.10 7.10 -12.03
C THR A 153 18.05 6.55 -10.61
N TRP A 154 16.93 5.92 -10.28
CA TRP A 154 16.74 5.16 -9.07
C TRP A 154 16.62 3.67 -9.38
N ALA A 155 17.52 2.89 -8.81
CA ALA A 155 17.44 1.42 -8.82
C ALA A 155 16.70 0.94 -7.56
N ARG A 156 15.67 0.12 -7.72
CA ARG A 156 14.83 -0.37 -6.60
C ARG A 156 14.32 -1.78 -6.87
N PRO A 157 14.15 -2.64 -5.83
CA PRO A 157 13.67 -4.00 -6.02
C PRO A 157 12.21 -4.02 -6.47
N VAL A 158 11.82 -5.06 -7.20
CA VAL A 158 10.41 -5.28 -7.60
C VAL A 158 9.51 -5.34 -6.37
N VAL A 159 9.91 -6.04 -5.32
CA VAL A 159 9.22 -6.08 -4.03
C VAL A 159 10.12 -5.50 -2.95
N GLY A 160 9.66 -4.47 -2.25
CA GLY A 160 10.42 -3.81 -1.18
C GLY A 160 9.55 -2.80 -0.43
N THR A 161 10.06 -2.25 0.66
CA THR A 161 9.37 -1.29 1.52
C THR A 161 10.34 -0.32 2.17
N GLY A 162 9.87 0.87 2.55
CA GLY A 162 10.61 1.84 3.36
C GLY A 162 11.83 2.47 2.68
N GLY A 163 11.97 2.36 1.35
CA GLY A 163 13.17 2.81 0.64
C GLY A 163 14.38 1.89 0.83
N ASN A 164 14.21 0.74 1.48
CA ASN A 164 15.28 -0.25 1.65
C ASN A 164 15.69 -0.80 0.28
N ASP A 165 16.98 -1.11 0.15
CA ASP A 165 17.55 -1.66 -1.09
C ASP A 165 17.32 -0.76 -2.33
N THR A 166 17.16 0.55 -2.12
CA THR A 166 16.96 1.56 -3.16
C THR A 166 18.22 2.41 -3.29
N PHE A 167 18.72 2.59 -4.51
CA PHE A 167 19.98 3.28 -4.78
C PHE A 167 19.79 4.39 -5.81
N HIS A 168 20.31 5.59 -5.52
CA HIS A 168 20.48 6.64 -6.51
C HIS A 168 21.70 6.33 -7.38
N VAL A 169 21.51 6.25 -8.68
CA VAL A 169 22.52 5.79 -9.66
C VAL A 169 22.75 6.89 -10.67
N THR A 170 23.93 7.51 -10.61
CA THR A 170 24.37 8.61 -11.49
C THR A 170 25.64 8.27 -12.26
N THR A 171 26.24 7.10 -12.01
CA THR A 171 27.45 6.63 -12.68
C THR A 171 27.36 5.14 -13.01
N HIS A 172 28.07 4.69 -14.07
CA HIS A 172 28.19 3.27 -14.40
C HIS A 172 28.78 2.42 -13.26
N ALA A 173 29.66 3.00 -12.42
CA ALA A 173 30.21 2.31 -11.26
C ALA A 173 29.14 2.05 -10.19
N GLN A 174 28.23 3.01 -9.95
CA GLN A 174 27.08 2.82 -9.05
C GLN A 174 26.10 1.80 -9.63
N LEU A 175 25.83 1.87 -10.96
CA LEU A 175 24.99 0.90 -11.66
C LEU A 175 25.51 -0.53 -11.47
N ALA A 176 26.83 -0.75 -11.71
CA ALA A 176 27.44 -2.06 -11.56
C ALA A 176 27.31 -2.60 -10.12
N ARG A 177 27.46 -1.73 -9.11
CA ARG A 177 27.24 -2.11 -7.70
C ARG A 177 25.77 -2.49 -7.42
N ALA A 178 24.82 -1.72 -7.90
CA ALA A 178 23.39 -2.01 -7.74
C ALA A 178 23.02 -3.33 -8.45
N ALA A 179 23.48 -3.54 -9.68
CA ALA A 179 23.24 -4.78 -10.42
C ALA A 179 23.82 -6.00 -9.70
N ALA A 180 25.06 -5.91 -9.19
CA ALA A 180 25.68 -6.99 -8.40
C ALA A 180 24.88 -7.26 -7.12
N TYR A 181 24.41 -6.22 -6.42
CA TYR A 181 23.60 -6.33 -5.21
C TYR A 181 22.31 -7.13 -5.44
N TYR A 182 21.57 -6.82 -6.52
CA TYR A 182 20.32 -7.53 -6.83
C TYR A 182 20.59 -8.94 -7.38
N ALA A 183 21.66 -9.12 -8.16
CA ALA A 183 22.06 -10.44 -8.66
C ALA A 183 22.40 -11.42 -7.52
N GLU A 184 23.15 -10.96 -6.50
CA GLU A 184 23.47 -11.76 -5.31
C GLU A 184 22.23 -12.24 -4.55
N ARG A 185 21.19 -11.41 -4.54
CA ARG A 185 19.89 -11.69 -3.88
C ARG A 185 18.89 -12.42 -4.76
N GLY A 186 19.22 -12.63 -6.04
CA GLY A 186 18.31 -13.23 -7.01
C GLY A 186 17.02 -12.43 -7.22
N THR A 187 17.10 -11.10 -7.05
CA THR A 187 15.94 -10.20 -7.07
C THR A 187 15.88 -9.43 -8.39
N ASP A 188 14.72 -9.44 -9.03
CA ASP A 188 14.41 -8.53 -10.14
C ASP A 188 14.26 -7.10 -9.62
N TRP A 189 14.64 -6.14 -10.44
CA TRP A 189 14.69 -4.74 -10.04
C TRP A 189 14.24 -3.80 -11.14
N LEU A 190 13.96 -2.56 -10.78
CA LEU A 190 13.57 -1.50 -11.70
C LEU A 190 14.64 -0.43 -11.71
N LEU A 191 14.83 0.18 -12.88
CA LEU A 191 15.61 1.40 -13.05
C LEU A 191 14.66 2.49 -13.56
N SER A 192 14.43 3.52 -12.76
CA SER A 192 13.53 4.63 -13.08
C SER A 192 14.32 5.90 -13.22
N ARG A 193 13.99 6.74 -14.21
CA ARG A 193 14.56 8.09 -14.33
C ARG A 193 14.25 8.89 -13.06
N ASP A 194 15.20 9.69 -12.58
CA ASP A 194 14.96 10.63 -11.48
C ASP A 194 13.93 11.68 -11.88
N ALA A 195 13.05 12.04 -10.97
CA ALA A 195 12.01 13.03 -11.23
C ALA A 195 12.49 14.48 -11.09
N GLY A 196 13.66 14.68 -10.52
CA GLY A 196 14.18 16.01 -10.21
C GLY A 196 13.41 16.71 -9.09
N ASN A 197 12.75 15.93 -8.22
CA ASN A 197 11.90 16.42 -7.12
C ASN A 197 12.74 17.01 -5.98
N ILE A 198 13.33 18.17 -6.24
CA ILE A 198 14.20 18.93 -5.34
C ILE A 198 13.55 20.28 -5.04
N THR A 199 13.37 20.59 -3.77
CA THR A 199 12.86 21.89 -3.32
C THR A 199 13.85 23.02 -3.59
N ALA A 200 13.39 24.27 -3.53
CA ALA A 200 14.25 25.45 -3.76
C ALA A 200 15.39 25.58 -2.74
N ASP A 201 15.27 24.99 -1.57
CA ASP A 201 16.32 24.93 -0.54
C ASP A 201 17.20 23.66 -0.63
N GLY A 202 17.07 22.88 -1.72
CA GLY A 202 17.96 21.79 -2.08
C GLY A 202 17.65 20.44 -1.42
N ARG A 203 16.49 20.28 -0.78
CA ARG A 203 16.05 18.99 -0.21
C ARG A 203 15.30 18.17 -1.23
N ARG A 204 15.43 16.84 -1.19
CA ARG A 204 14.54 15.95 -1.93
C ARG A 204 13.18 15.90 -1.26
N HIS A 205 12.10 15.89 -2.05
CA HIS A 205 10.76 15.81 -1.50
C HIS A 205 9.85 14.87 -2.30
N GLN A 206 8.80 14.39 -1.66
CA GLN A 206 7.69 13.67 -2.29
C GLN A 206 6.43 13.79 -1.45
N PHE A 207 5.29 13.60 -2.08
CA PHE A 207 4.01 13.58 -1.40
C PHE A 207 3.58 12.14 -1.14
N ARG A 208 3.08 11.86 0.06
CA ARG A 208 2.31 10.66 0.40
C ARG A 208 0.84 11.06 0.52
N VAL A 209 0.01 10.57 -0.38
CA VAL A 209 -1.43 10.89 -0.44
C VAL A 209 -2.23 9.64 -0.10
N PHE A 210 -3.10 9.72 0.91
CA PHE A 210 -3.99 8.64 1.30
C PHE A 210 -5.32 8.78 0.58
N VAL A 211 -5.68 7.75 -0.16
CA VAL A 211 -6.91 7.69 -0.96
C VAL A 211 -7.83 6.63 -0.40
N LEU A 212 -9.10 6.97 -0.20
CA LEU A 212 -10.17 6.05 0.20
C LEU A 212 -11.33 6.17 -0.80
N GLY A 213 -11.56 5.12 -1.58
CA GLY A 213 -12.45 5.16 -2.72
C GLY A 213 -11.96 6.14 -3.78
N ASP A 214 -12.74 7.18 -4.04
CA ASP A 214 -12.50 8.23 -5.03
C ASP A 214 -12.03 9.58 -4.41
N ARG A 215 -11.65 9.59 -3.14
CA ARG A 215 -11.28 10.82 -2.43
C ARG A 215 -9.98 10.73 -1.66
N VAL A 216 -9.26 11.84 -1.59
CA VAL A 216 -8.13 12.02 -0.69
C VAL A 216 -8.65 12.25 0.73
N VAL A 217 -8.17 11.46 1.69
CA VAL A 217 -8.53 11.59 3.11
C VAL A 217 -7.42 12.24 3.95
N HIS A 218 -6.16 12.12 3.51
CA HIS A 218 -5.01 12.71 4.18
C HIS A 218 -3.86 12.88 3.18
N ALA A 219 -2.99 13.86 3.41
CA ALA A 219 -1.75 14.03 2.66
C ALA A 219 -0.63 14.53 3.55
N ARG A 220 0.60 14.20 3.17
CA ARG A 220 1.82 14.73 3.78
C ARG A 220 2.91 14.87 2.74
N GLU A 221 3.79 15.83 2.92
CA GLU A 221 5.03 15.97 2.18
C GLU A 221 6.16 15.38 3.02
N HIS A 222 6.96 14.53 2.41
CA HIS A 222 8.22 14.04 2.97
C HIS A 222 9.35 14.94 2.46
N LEU A 223 10.23 15.36 3.36
CA LEU A 223 11.38 16.20 3.07
C LEU A 223 12.65 15.49 3.54
N GLN A 224 13.52 15.13 2.60
CA GLN A 224 14.78 14.44 2.83
C GLN A 224 15.95 15.41 2.61
N PRO A 225 16.80 15.65 3.63
CA PRO A 225 17.95 16.55 3.48
C PRO A 225 18.95 16.10 2.41
N GLU A 226 19.21 14.79 2.33
CA GLU A 226 20.13 14.21 1.36
C GLU A 226 19.42 13.90 0.05
N THR A 227 19.93 14.44 -1.07
CA THR A 227 19.30 14.27 -2.38
C THR A 227 19.52 12.90 -3.02
N ASP A 228 20.50 12.15 -2.54
CA ASP A 228 20.84 10.79 -3.00
C ASP A 228 20.24 9.67 -2.11
N THR A 229 19.47 10.06 -1.09
CA THR A 229 18.79 9.15 -0.18
C THR A 229 17.28 9.07 -0.52
N PRO A 230 16.64 7.88 -0.45
CA PRO A 230 15.22 7.76 -0.68
C PRO A 230 14.39 8.66 0.25
N CYS A 231 13.42 9.38 -0.31
CA CYS A 231 12.59 10.30 0.45
C CYS A 231 11.51 9.54 1.25
N ASN A 232 11.93 8.88 2.32
CA ASN A 232 11.06 8.08 3.18
C ASN A 232 11.39 8.33 4.66
N THR A 233 10.37 8.32 5.53
CA THR A 233 10.56 8.53 6.98
C THR A 233 11.45 7.48 7.62
N CYS A 234 11.43 6.23 7.12
CA CYS A 234 12.36 5.18 7.57
C CYS A 234 13.82 5.47 7.17
N GLN A 235 14.08 6.38 6.23
CA GLN A 235 15.39 6.81 5.76
C GLN A 235 15.76 8.21 6.28
N GLY A 236 15.03 8.74 7.26
CA GLY A 236 15.33 10.02 7.90
C GLY A 236 14.58 11.23 7.32
N ALA A 237 13.70 11.05 6.35
CA ALA A 237 12.86 12.14 5.87
C ALA A 237 11.89 12.61 6.96
N THR A 238 11.66 13.91 7.05
CA THR A 238 10.62 14.49 7.89
C THR A 238 9.30 14.54 7.14
N ALA A 239 8.17 14.28 7.85
CA ALA A 239 6.85 14.37 7.30
C ALA A 239 6.17 15.67 7.70
N VAL A 240 5.65 16.44 6.74
CA VAL A 240 4.88 17.67 6.96
C VAL A 240 3.45 17.43 6.49
N HIS A 241 2.51 17.63 7.39
CA HIS A 241 1.10 17.46 7.09
C HIS A 241 0.61 18.50 6.06
N ILE A 242 -0.21 18.03 5.12
CA ILE A 242 -0.96 18.85 4.16
C ILE A 242 -2.44 18.50 4.31
N ALA A 243 -3.28 19.51 4.54
CA ALA A 243 -4.70 19.26 4.56
C ALA A 243 -5.19 18.88 3.13
N PRO A 244 -6.11 17.93 2.98
CA PRO A 244 -6.52 17.47 1.65
C PRO A 244 -6.95 18.59 0.68
N GLN A 245 -7.58 19.64 1.19
CA GLN A 245 -7.99 20.80 0.40
C GLN A 245 -6.82 21.70 -0.03
N ASP A 246 -5.66 21.60 0.61
CA ASP A 246 -4.46 22.38 0.30
C ASP A 246 -3.51 21.62 -0.64
N LEU A 247 -3.79 20.33 -0.89
CA LEU A 247 -3.06 19.54 -1.87
C LEU A 247 -3.39 20.06 -3.28
N GLN A 248 -2.39 20.18 -4.13
CA GLN A 248 -2.59 20.57 -5.52
C GLN A 248 -3.62 19.64 -6.19
N PRO A 249 -4.68 20.18 -6.85
CA PRO A 249 -5.75 19.35 -7.44
C PRO A 249 -5.22 18.25 -8.38
N ARG A 250 -4.21 18.58 -9.18
CA ARG A 250 -3.57 17.62 -10.09
C ARG A 250 -2.97 16.41 -9.36
N LEU A 251 -2.39 16.61 -8.18
CA LEU A 251 -1.81 15.52 -7.38
C LEU A 251 -2.91 14.67 -6.74
N ALA A 252 -4.00 15.29 -6.31
CA ALA A 252 -5.16 14.58 -5.79
C ALA A 252 -5.80 13.69 -6.87
N GLU A 253 -6.04 14.24 -8.07
CA GLU A 253 -6.57 13.49 -9.22
C GLU A 253 -5.65 12.33 -9.60
N LEU A 254 -4.35 12.56 -9.66
CA LEU A 254 -3.35 11.54 -10.01
C LEU A 254 -3.30 10.42 -8.96
N ALA A 255 -3.38 10.75 -7.66
CA ALA A 255 -3.41 9.77 -6.59
C ALA A 255 -4.67 8.88 -6.66
N VAL A 256 -5.83 9.48 -6.92
CA VAL A 256 -7.09 8.73 -7.11
C VAL A 256 -7.00 7.82 -8.34
N ALA A 257 -6.51 8.35 -9.48
CA ALA A 257 -6.34 7.56 -10.70
C ALA A 257 -5.37 6.39 -10.50
N ALA A 258 -4.25 6.60 -9.81
CA ALA A 258 -3.27 5.55 -9.51
C ALA A 258 -3.86 4.45 -8.61
N THR A 259 -4.63 4.84 -7.59
CA THR A 259 -5.31 3.91 -6.68
C THR A 259 -6.34 3.05 -7.43
N ALA A 260 -7.17 3.69 -8.27
CA ALA A 260 -8.15 3.02 -9.10
C ALA A 260 -7.50 2.07 -10.12
N SER A 261 -6.41 2.50 -10.77
CA SER A 261 -5.66 1.71 -11.75
C SER A 261 -5.18 0.38 -11.17
N VAL A 262 -4.71 0.34 -9.93
CA VAL A 262 -4.27 -0.92 -9.29
C VAL A 262 -5.43 -1.69 -8.61
N GLY A 263 -6.65 -1.15 -8.63
CA GLY A 263 -7.84 -1.81 -8.09
C GLY A 263 -7.94 -1.82 -6.57
N LEU A 264 -7.33 -0.84 -5.88
CA LEU A 264 -7.38 -0.76 -4.43
C LEU A 264 -8.51 0.18 -3.97
N PRO A 265 -9.33 -0.19 -2.98
CA PRO A 265 -10.31 0.71 -2.37
C PRO A 265 -9.69 1.69 -1.37
N PHE A 266 -8.47 1.41 -0.90
CA PHE A 266 -7.68 2.25 -0.02
C PHE A 266 -6.19 2.09 -0.34
N ALA A 267 -5.46 3.19 -0.42
CA ALA A 267 -4.03 3.18 -0.70
C ALA A 267 -3.31 4.42 -0.17
N GLY A 268 -1.98 4.31 -0.01
CA GLY A 268 -1.07 5.43 0.09
C GLY A 268 -0.27 5.58 -1.19
N VAL A 269 -0.42 6.71 -1.88
CA VAL A 269 0.25 6.98 -3.16
C VAL A 269 1.44 7.90 -2.94
N ASP A 270 2.61 7.47 -3.37
CA ASP A 270 3.83 8.27 -3.39
C ASP A 270 4.00 8.91 -4.77
N LEU A 271 4.14 10.23 -4.79
CA LEU A 271 4.18 11.00 -6.03
C LEU A 271 4.97 12.31 -5.89
N ALA A 272 5.35 12.89 -7.02
CA ALA A 272 6.00 14.19 -7.11
C ALA A 272 5.17 15.15 -7.97
N ALA A 273 5.33 16.45 -7.74
CA ALA A 273 4.69 17.51 -8.52
C ALA A 273 5.43 17.81 -9.82
N GLU A 274 6.70 17.50 -9.86
CA GLU A 274 7.59 17.70 -11.02
C GLU A 274 7.10 16.88 -12.22
N ASN A 275 7.51 17.28 -13.41
CA ASN A 275 7.12 16.66 -14.69
C ASN A 275 5.59 16.64 -14.92
N GLY A 276 4.86 17.60 -14.33
CA GLY A 276 3.41 17.69 -14.45
C GLY A 276 2.64 16.74 -13.51
N GLY A 277 3.33 16.21 -12.52
CA GLY A 277 2.84 15.20 -11.57
C GLY A 277 3.12 13.78 -12.05
N VAL A 278 3.87 13.00 -11.23
CA VAL A 278 4.22 11.60 -11.53
C VAL A 278 4.10 10.73 -10.30
N VAL A 279 3.62 9.51 -10.47
CA VAL A 279 3.51 8.51 -9.40
C VAL A 279 4.79 7.69 -9.31
N PHE A 280 5.27 7.47 -8.09
CA PHE A 280 6.40 6.61 -7.81
C PHE A 280 5.96 5.21 -7.38
N GLU A 281 4.94 5.14 -6.52
CA GLU A 281 4.50 3.88 -5.91
C GLU A 281 3.07 4.00 -5.36
N VAL A 282 2.34 2.87 -5.33
CA VAL A 282 1.09 2.72 -4.60
C VAL A 282 1.27 1.69 -3.49
N ASN A 283 1.04 2.11 -2.26
CA ASN A 283 1.17 1.28 -1.08
C ASN A 283 -0.19 0.70 -0.68
N VAL A 284 -0.33 -0.63 -0.64
CA VAL A 284 -1.55 -1.36 -0.26
C VAL A 284 -2.02 -0.98 1.15
N GLN A 285 -1.06 -0.86 2.06
CA GLN A 285 -1.29 -0.58 3.48
C GLN A 285 -0.27 0.45 3.94
N PRO A 286 -0.56 1.75 3.72
CA PRO A 286 0.38 2.80 4.09
C PRO A 286 0.56 2.90 5.60
N ALA A 287 1.81 3.05 6.05
CA ALA A 287 2.13 3.21 7.46
C ALA A 287 1.65 4.55 8.02
N PHE A 288 1.17 4.54 9.26
CA PHE A 288 0.79 5.72 10.03
C PHE A 288 2.01 6.21 10.83
N VAL A 289 2.36 7.48 10.72
CA VAL A 289 3.57 8.04 11.35
C VAL A 289 3.27 9.27 12.23
N ASP A 290 2.07 9.87 12.12
CA ASP A 290 1.67 11.09 12.85
C ASP A 290 0.52 10.78 13.84
N GLY A 291 0.73 9.82 14.70
CA GLY A 291 -0.02 9.56 15.93
C GLY A 291 -1.52 9.84 15.84
N GLU A 292 -2.01 10.73 16.71
CA GLU A 292 -3.43 11.06 16.82
C GLU A 292 -4.01 11.67 15.55
N ARG A 293 -3.21 12.42 14.77
CA ARG A 293 -3.69 13.03 13.52
C ARG A 293 -4.10 11.97 12.50
N GLU A 294 -3.27 10.96 12.27
CA GLU A 294 -3.57 9.90 11.31
C GLU A 294 -4.59 8.90 11.86
N LEU A 295 -4.68 8.73 13.18
CA LEU A 295 -5.82 8.03 13.78
C LEU A 295 -7.14 8.68 13.31
N ARG A 296 -7.27 10.00 13.43
CA ARG A 296 -8.49 10.72 13.06
C ARG A 296 -8.69 10.86 11.55
N ALA A 297 -7.63 11.15 10.81
CA ALA A 297 -7.69 11.46 9.39
C ALA A 297 -7.69 10.23 8.48
N VAL A 298 -7.16 9.11 8.95
CA VAL A 298 -6.98 7.89 8.14
C VAL A 298 -7.68 6.69 8.77
N ALA A 299 -7.30 6.28 10.00
CA ALA A 299 -7.82 5.06 10.60
C ALA A 299 -9.33 5.14 10.86
N VAL A 300 -9.82 6.25 11.41
CA VAL A 300 -11.26 6.44 11.67
C VAL A 300 -12.07 6.44 10.37
N PRO A 301 -11.75 7.21 9.31
CA PRO A 301 -12.46 7.11 8.03
C PRO A 301 -12.39 5.72 7.38
N TYR A 302 -11.25 5.03 7.49
CA TYR A 302 -11.11 3.68 6.94
C TYR A 302 -12.02 2.67 7.65
N VAL A 303 -12.06 2.68 8.98
CA VAL A 303 -12.98 1.84 9.76
C VAL A 303 -14.44 2.24 9.52
N GLN A 304 -14.74 3.55 9.46
CA GLN A 304 -16.10 4.03 9.18
C GLN A 304 -16.61 3.55 7.82
N ALA A 305 -15.76 3.54 6.78
CA ALA A 305 -16.14 3.03 5.46
C ALA A 305 -16.52 1.52 5.50
N HIS A 306 -15.87 0.72 6.34
CA HIS A 306 -16.29 -0.66 6.56
C HIS A 306 -17.64 -0.75 7.30
N LEU A 307 -17.86 0.10 8.29
CA LEU A 307 -19.14 0.13 9.04
C LEU A 307 -20.28 0.60 8.14
N ASP A 308 -20.05 1.59 7.28
CA ASP A 308 -21.03 2.09 6.30
C ASP A 308 -21.41 1.00 5.28
N ALA A 309 -20.41 0.21 4.84
CA ALA A 309 -20.66 -0.91 3.95
C ALA A 309 -21.42 -2.07 4.64
N PHE A 310 -21.28 -2.21 5.97
CA PHE A 310 -22.00 -3.19 6.77
C PHE A 310 -23.42 -2.74 7.09
N ALA A 311 -23.67 -1.44 7.24
CA ALA A 311 -24.99 -0.94 7.59
C ALA A 311 -26.02 -1.38 6.53
N PRO A 312 -27.12 -2.06 6.91
CA PRO A 312 -28.12 -2.51 5.95
C PRO A 312 -28.66 -1.29 5.19
N ALA A 313 -28.53 -1.32 3.88
CA ALA A 313 -29.16 -0.31 3.04
C ALA A 313 -30.64 -0.26 3.37
N VAL A 314 -31.11 0.87 3.88
CA VAL A 314 -32.55 1.14 4.09
C VAL A 314 -33.15 1.15 2.67
N GLY A 315 -33.65 0.00 2.20
CA GLY A 315 -34.40 -0.13 0.95
C GLY A 315 -33.66 -0.59 -0.30
N GLY A 316 -32.53 -1.31 -0.23
CA GLY A 316 -31.90 -1.87 -1.45
C GLY A 316 -30.59 -2.58 -1.17
N ARG A 317 -30.22 -3.52 -2.04
CA ARG A 317 -28.95 -4.26 -1.98
C ARG A 317 -27.76 -3.32 -1.75
N PRO A 318 -26.77 -3.70 -0.91
CA PRO A 318 -25.55 -2.93 -0.77
C PRO A 318 -24.90 -2.80 -2.16
N ARG A 319 -24.63 -1.57 -2.58
CA ARG A 319 -23.77 -1.30 -3.74
C ARG A 319 -22.34 -1.62 -3.28
N GLY A 320 -21.82 -2.74 -3.75
CA GLY A 320 -20.41 -3.02 -3.62
C GLY A 320 -19.61 -1.82 -4.13
N LEU A 321 -18.61 -1.39 -3.39
CA LEU A 321 -17.55 -0.51 -3.88
C LEU A 321 -16.67 -1.33 -4.84
N THR A 322 -17.26 -1.70 -5.98
CA THR A 322 -16.48 -2.24 -7.09
C THR A 322 -15.88 -1.04 -7.80
N ALA A 323 -14.55 -1.01 -7.88
CA ALA A 323 -13.87 -0.19 -8.86
C ALA A 323 -14.53 -0.46 -10.21
N SER A 324 -15.08 0.60 -10.83
CA SER A 324 -15.67 0.50 -12.17
C SER A 324 -14.60 0.01 -13.13
N ALA A 325 -14.96 -1.00 -13.93
CA ALA A 325 -14.13 -1.59 -14.96
C ALA A 325 -13.72 -0.58 -16.04
#